data_a3f28f721ddbf17dac3eb13c04a8e7b5
#
_entry.id   a3f28f721ddbf17dac3eb13c04a8e7b5
#
_cell.length_a   1.000
_cell.length_b   1.000
_cell.length_c   1.000
_cell.angle_alpha   90.00
_cell.angle_beta   90.00
_cell.angle_gamma   90.00
#
_symmetry.space_group_name_H-M   'P 1'
#
loop_
_entity.id
_entity.type
_entity.pdbx_description
1 polymer ?
#
loop_
_entity_poly.entity_id
_entity_poly.type
_entity_poly.pdbx_seq_one_letter_code
_entity_poly.pdbx_strand_id
1 'polypeptide(L)'
;MKRLKAWANHTPLHQKLLAIFLCFGIVPIILISVVFYGISSELMLNNVISNLLSEVKKNNELISLRFERIEDVSLYLTVDENLHALMNVESPPSSLDKLHGNLEIKKIMDRYFWGIDGVFSYHMYTDYYLMAGNNIDRTISSAKPAMYVPHDYFVNSMLHQAASCGNGKLVWYPTYSYEAMYG
;
A
#
# COMPACT_ATOMS: atom_id res chain seq x y z
N MET A 1 6.89 64.71 16.01
CA MET A 1 5.82 65.73 15.71
C MET A 1 6.30 66.94 14.94
N LYS A 2 7.46 67.57 15.23
CA LYS A 2 7.96 68.78 14.54
C LYS A 2 8.19 68.60 13.02
N ARG A 3 8.70 67.41 12.56
CA ARG A 3 8.94 67.15 11.14
C ARG A 3 7.65 67.00 10.31
N LEU A 4 6.59 66.45 10.87
CA LEU A 4 5.30 66.29 10.20
C LEU A 4 4.62 67.69 9.99
N LYS A 5 4.74 68.64 10.97
CA LYS A 5 4.25 70.00 10.83
C LYS A 5 5.02 70.75 9.77
N ALA A 6 6.35 70.60 9.67
CA ALA A 6 7.16 71.29 8.64
C ALA A 6 6.82 70.75 7.23
N TRP A 7 6.60 69.49 7.07
CA TRP A 7 6.16 68.86 5.80
C TRP A 7 4.78 69.36 5.39
N ALA A 8 3.86 69.49 6.36
CA ALA A 8 2.51 69.92 6.08
C ALA A 8 2.42 71.38 5.61
N ASN A 9 3.40 72.24 5.95
CA ASN A 9 3.37 73.65 5.56
C ASN A 9 4.04 73.92 4.20
N HIS A 10 4.95 73.08 3.72
CA HIS A 10 5.71 73.34 2.48
C HIS A 10 5.24 72.46 1.27
N THR A 11 4.34 71.50 1.45
CA THR A 11 3.84 70.67 0.35
C THR A 11 2.62 71.33 -0.32
N PRO A 12 2.55 71.30 -1.68
CA PRO A 12 1.40 71.78 -2.43
C PRO A 12 0.15 70.92 -2.15
N LEU A 13 -1.02 71.54 -2.27
CA LEU A 13 -2.31 70.99 -1.89
C LEU A 13 -2.60 69.63 -2.53
N HIS A 14 -2.22 69.44 -3.81
CA HIS A 14 -2.41 68.16 -4.50
C HIS A 14 -1.65 67.03 -3.89
N GLN A 15 -0.42 67.21 -3.40
CA GLN A 15 0.36 66.21 -2.73
C GLN A 15 -0.21 65.82 -1.36
N LYS A 16 -0.80 66.79 -0.64
CA LYS A 16 -1.51 66.46 0.61
C LYS A 16 -2.74 65.64 0.38
N LEU A 17 -3.54 65.98 -0.64
CA LEU A 17 -4.72 65.24 -1.04
C LEU A 17 -4.35 63.79 -1.47
N LEU A 18 -3.28 63.64 -2.25
CA LEU A 18 -2.79 62.35 -2.71
C LEU A 18 -2.30 61.51 -1.53
N ALA A 19 -1.58 62.09 -0.58
CA ALA A 19 -1.12 61.37 0.63
C ALA A 19 -2.28 60.89 1.51
N ILE A 20 -3.31 61.71 1.67
CA ILE A 20 -4.52 61.35 2.41
C ILE A 20 -5.26 60.23 1.70
N PHE A 21 -5.43 60.31 0.39
CA PHE A 21 -6.06 59.22 -0.42
C PHE A 21 -5.28 57.93 -0.34
N LEU A 22 -3.96 57.99 -0.40
CA LEU A 22 -3.07 56.84 -0.29
C LEU A 22 -3.17 56.20 1.10
N CYS A 23 -3.18 57.00 2.17
CA CYS A 23 -3.31 56.46 3.52
C CYS A 23 -4.70 55.88 3.78
N PHE A 24 -5.77 56.53 3.38
CA PHE A 24 -7.13 56.04 3.62
C PHE A 24 -7.58 54.95 2.64
N GLY A 25 -7.01 54.89 1.43
CA GLY A 25 -7.32 53.87 0.44
C GLY A 25 -6.46 52.63 0.57
N ILE A 26 -5.13 52.78 0.58
CA ILE A 26 -4.20 51.66 0.48
C ILE A 26 -3.96 50.94 1.83
N VAL A 27 -3.84 51.72 2.92
CA VAL A 27 -3.55 51.15 4.24
C VAL A 27 -4.63 50.15 4.70
N PRO A 28 -5.93 50.46 4.61
CA PRO A 28 -6.98 49.48 4.95
C PRO A 28 -6.93 48.23 4.08
N ILE A 29 -6.63 48.34 2.78
CA ILE A 29 -6.54 47.19 1.88
C ILE A 29 -5.39 46.26 2.29
N ILE A 30 -4.23 46.85 2.62
CA ILE A 30 -3.08 46.08 3.09
C ILE A 30 -3.42 45.36 4.41
N LEU A 31 -4.05 46.04 5.35
CA LEU A 31 -4.44 45.44 6.64
C LEU A 31 -5.41 44.27 6.46
N ILE A 32 -6.45 44.47 5.65
CA ILE A 32 -7.42 43.39 5.35
C ILE A 32 -6.73 42.23 4.66
N SER A 33 -5.84 42.49 3.71
CA SER A 33 -5.10 41.42 3.00
C SER A 33 -4.22 40.63 3.94
N VAL A 34 -3.51 41.24 4.87
CA VAL A 34 -2.66 40.57 5.85
C VAL A 34 -3.50 39.66 6.78
N VAL A 35 -4.61 40.24 7.31
CA VAL A 35 -5.51 39.45 8.19
C VAL A 35 -6.14 38.30 7.43
N PHE A 36 -6.64 38.54 6.23
CA PHE A 36 -7.25 37.50 5.39
C PHE A 36 -6.26 36.40 5.02
N TYR A 37 -5.02 36.79 4.68
CA TYR A 37 -3.97 35.81 4.39
C TYR A 37 -3.66 34.93 5.60
N GLY A 38 -3.57 35.47 6.79
CA GLY A 38 -3.33 34.75 8.02
C GLY A 38 -4.43 33.71 8.30
N ILE A 39 -5.69 34.13 8.24
CA ILE A 39 -6.84 33.25 8.47
C ILE A 39 -6.94 32.19 7.38
N SER A 40 -6.80 32.54 6.10
CA SER A 40 -6.86 31.61 4.99
C SER A 40 -5.74 30.57 5.05
N SER A 41 -4.53 30.99 5.40
CA SER A 41 -3.38 30.07 5.53
C SER A 41 -3.60 29.03 6.63
N GLU A 42 -4.10 29.45 7.78
CA GLU A 42 -4.39 28.56 8.90
C GLU A 42 -5.52 27.56 8.57
N LEU A 43 -6.61 28.06 7.99
CA LEU A 43 -7.73 27.20 7.56
C LEU A 43 -7.29 26.19 6.49
N MET A 44 -6.48 26.63 5.52
CA MET A 44 -5.97 25.75 4.48
C MET A 44 -5.06 24.67 5.06
N LEU A 45 -4.16 25.02 5.96
CA LEU A 45 -3.27 24.08 6.62
C LEU A 45 -4.04 23.02 7.42
N ASN A 46 -5.01 23.45 8.22
CA ASN A 46 -5.85 22.56 9.02
C ASN A 46 -6.68 21.62 8.13
N ASN A 47 -7.23 22.11 7.03
CA ASN A 47 -7.95 21.27 6.07
C ASN A 47 -7.04 20.26 5.39
N VAL A 48 -5.83 20.65 4.98
CA VAL A 48 -4.86 19.74 4.36
C VAL A 48 -4.44 18.66 5.35
N ILE A 49 -4.11 19.01 6.59
CA ILE A 49 -3.74 18.04 7.63
C ILE A 49 -4.89 17.06 7.90
N SER A 50 -6.11 17.56 8.07
CA SER A 50 -7.30 16.73 8.31
C SER A 50 -7.56 15.77 7.15
N ASN A 51 -7.44 16.24 5.90
CA ASN A 51 -7.61 15.41 4.72
C ASN A 51 -6.53 14.33 4.61
N LEU A 52 -5.26 14.68 4.85
CA LEU A 52 -4.16 13.73 4.86
C LEU A 52 -4.34 12.65 5.93
N LEU A 53 -4.72 13.04 7.16
CA LEU A 53 -4.99 12.08 8.22
C LEU A 53 -6.14 11.13 7.87
N SER A 54 -7.21 11.67 7.26
CA SER A 54 -8.34 10.85 6.80
C SER A 54 -7.92 9.88 5.70
N GLU A 55 -7.09 10.32 4.76
CA GLU A 55 -6.56 9.47 3.68
C GLU A 55 -5.65 8.36 4.21
N VAL A 56 -4.73 8.70 5.12
CA VAL A 56 -3.86 7.70 5.78
C VAL A 56 -4.70 6.67 6.53
N LYS A 57 -5.74 7.12 7.26
CA LYS A 57 -6.63 6.20 7.97
C LYS A 57 -7.35 5.25 7.02
N LYS A 58 -7.93 5.76 5.94
CA LYS A 58 -8.59 4.93 4.91
C LYS A 58 -7.64 3.93 4.27
N ASN A 59 -6.42 4.36 3.95
CA ASN A 59 -5.41 3.47 3.38
C ASN A 59 -5.03 2.36 4.36
N ASN A 60 -4.90 2.68 5.64
CA ASN A 60 -4.61 1.68 6.67
C ASN A 60 -5.75 0.66 6.84
N GLU A 61 -7.01 1.13 6.82
CA GLU A 61 -8.19 0.26 6.83
C GLU A 61 -8.23 -0.67 5.60
N LEU A 62 -7.93 -0.14 4.40
CA LEU A 62 -7.86 -0.95 3.18
C LEU A 62 -6.77 -2.02 3.24
N ILE A 63 -5.60 -1.67 3.77
CA ILE A 63 -4.50 -2.62 3.97
C ILE A 63 -4.93 -3.72 4.95
N SER A 64 -5.55 -3.35 6.08
CA SER A 64 -6.03 -4.31 7.07
C SER A 64 -7.06 -5.28 6.48
N LEU A 65 -8.02 -4.78 5.69
CA LEU A 65 -9.00 -5.62 5.00
C LEU A 65 -8.36 -6.58 3.99
N ARG A 66 -7.28 -6.16 3.31
CA ARG A 66 -6.54 -7.04 2.40
C ARG A 66 -5.83 -8.17 3.15
N PHE A 67 -5.21 -7.86 4.29
CA PHE A 67 -4.58 -8.88 5.12
C PHE A 67 -5.61 -9.87 5.66
N GLU A 68 -6.72 -9.39 6.21
CA GLU A 68 -7.84 -10.23 6.68
C GLU A 68 -8.33 -11.18 5.58
N ARG A 69 -8.50 -10.69 4.35
CA ARG A 69 -8.91 -11.50 3.22
C ARG A 69 -7.88 -12.60 2.86
N ILE A 70 -6.59 -12.31 2.98
CA ILE A 70 -5.53 -13.31 2.76
C ILE A 70 -5.56 -14.36 3.87
N GLU A 71 -5.79 -13.95 5.11
CA GLU A 71 -5.96 -14.84 6.25
C GLU A 71 -7.16 -15.78 6.06
N ASP A 72 -8.31 -15.26 5.66
CA ASP A 72 -9.51 -16.03 5.36
C ASP A 72 -9.26 -17.08 4.27
N VAL A 73 -8.63 -16.67 3.15
CA VAL A 73 -8.31 -17.59 2.06
C VAL A 73 -7.33 -18.67 2.51
N SER A 74 -6.35 -18.31 3.32
CA SER A 74 -5.41 -19.29 3.88
C SER A 74 -6.13 -20.30 4.77
N LEU A 75 -7.11 -19.85 5.57
CA LEU A 75 -7.94 -20.73 6.37
C LEU A 75 -8.81 -21.64 5.50
N TYR A 76 -9.46 -21.11 4.46
CA TYR A 76 -10.28 -21.92 3.54
C TYR A 76 -9.45 -23.01 2.85
N LEU A 77 -8.22 -22.71 2.46
CA LEU A 77 -7.32 -23.71 1.88
C LEU A 77 -6.99 -24.83 2.86
N THR A 78 -6.86 -24.53 4.16
CA THR A 78 -6.57 -25.56 5.17
C THR A 78 -7.73 -26.52 5.42
N VAL A 79 -8.96 -26.17 5.05
CA VAL A 79 -10.16 -27.00 5.22
C VAL A 79 -10.73 -27.52 3.91
N ASP A 80 -10.10 -27.23 2.76
CA ASP A 80 -10.54 -27.70 1.45
C ASP A 80 -10.32 -29.23 1.31
N GLU A 81 -11.40 -29.98 1.26
CA GLU A 81 -11.38 -31.44 1.20
C GLU A 81 -10.68 -31.95 -0.07
N ASN A 82 -10.81 -31.27 -1.20
CA ASN A 82 -10.16 -31.66 -2.46
C ASN A 82 -8.66 -31.48 -2.37
N LEU A 83 -8.20 -30.38 -1.74
CA LEU A 83 -6.80 -30.14 -1.50
C LEU A 83 -6.22 -31.20 -0.56
N HIS A 84 -6.93 -31.51 0.53
CA HIS A 84 -6.54 -32.57 1.46
C HIS A 84 -6.47 -33.94 0.80
N ALA A 85 -7.43 -34.28 -0.05
CA ALA A 85 -7.42 -35.55 -0.77
C ALA A 85 -6.22 -35.68 -1.72
N LEU A 86 -5.80 -34.58 -2.35
CA LEU A 86 -4.60 -34.55 -3.19
C LEU A 86 -3.30 -34.62 -2.39
N MET A 87 -3.27 -34.11 -1.17
CA MET A 87 -2.08 -34.09 -0.32
C MET A 87 -1.88 -35.39 0.46
N ASN A 88 -2.95 -36.06 0.88
CA ASN A 88 -2.91 -37.31 1.65
C ASN A 88 -2.75 -38.55 0.75
N VAL A 89 -1.66 -38.61 0.01
CA VAL A 89 -1.34 -39.75 -0.86
C VAL A 89 -0.43 -40.72 -0.08
N GLU A 90 -0.86 -41.96 0.09
CA GLU A 90 -0.12 -43.00 0.86
C GLU A 90 1.19 -43.46 0.20
N SER A 91 1.34 -43.23 -1.11
CA SER A 91 2.52 -43.63 -1.87
C SER A 91 2.95 -42.55 -2.86
N PRO A 92 4.26 -42.47 -3.18
CA PRO A 92 4.74 -41.45 -4.15
C PRO A 92 4.02 -41.62 -5.50
N PRO A 93 3.36 -40.57 -6.00
CA PRO A 93 2.61 -40.62 -7.24
C PRO A 93 3.52 -40.82 -8.45
N SER A 94 3.01 -41.46 -9.49
CA SER A 94 3.71 -41.58 -10.77
C SER A 94 3.92 -40.20 -11.41
N SER A 95 4.78 -40.09 -12.42
CA SER A 95 5.05 -38.84 -13.09
C SER A 95 3.80 -38.21 -13.73
N LEU A 96 2.88 -39.05 -14.23
CA LEU A 96 1.60 -38.60 -14.79
C LEU A 96 0.65 -38.12 -13.68
N ASP A 97 0.58 -38.83 -12.57
CA ASP A 97 -0.25 -38.46 -11.43
C ASP A 97 0.25 -37.16 -10.79
N LYS A 98 1.58 -36.95 -10.73
CA LYS A 98 2.18 -35.69 -10.29
C LYS A 98 1.76 -34.52 -11.16
N LEU A 99 1.79 -34.70 -12.48
CA LEU A 99 1.36 -33.66 -13.41
C LEU A 99 -0.13 -33.33 -13.22
N HIS A 100 -0.95 -34.34 -13.09
CA HIS A 100 -2.40 -34.20 -12.89
C HIS A 100 -2.71 -33.54 -11.55
N GLY A 101 -2.07 -33.98 -10.49
CA GLY A 101 -2.19 -33.39 -9.15
C GLY A 101 -1.77 -31.91 -9.13
N ASN A 102 -0.66 -31.57 -9.76
CA ASN A 102 -0.23 -30.17 -9.88
C ASN A 102 -1.25 -29.30 -10.61
N LEU A 103 -1.90 -29.81 -11.68
CA LEU A 103 -2.93 -29.08 -12.40
C LEU A 103 -4.20 -28.88 -11.55
N GLU A 104 -4.60 -29.89 -10.79
CA GLU A 104 -5.77 -29.78 -9.89
C GLU A 104 -5.48 -28.82 -8.71
N ILE A 105 -4.32 -28.93 -8.08
CA ILE A 105 -3.89 -28.01 -7.03
C ILE A 105 -3.88 -26.57 -7.59
N LYS A 106 -3.34 -26.38 -8.80
CA LYS A 106 -3.35 -25.08 -9.46
C LYS A 106 -4.76 -24.54 -9.62
N LYS A 107 -5.71 -25.33 -10.06
CA LYS A 107 -7.11 -24.88 -10.21
C LYS A 107 -7.74 -24.47 -8.88
N ILE A 108 -7.44 -25.20 -7.81
CA ILE A 108 -7.92 -24.88 -6.47
C ILE A 108 -7.32 -23.56 -6.02
N MET A 109 -6.00 -23.41 -6.11
CA MET A 109 -5.30 -22.19 -5.72
C MET A 109 -5.76 -20.98 -6.56
N ASP A 110 -5.87 -21.14 -7.88
CA ASP A 110 -6.38 -20.09 -8.76
C ASP A 110 -7.80 -19.65 -8.35
N ARG A 111 -8.66 -20.55 -7.93
CA ARG A 111 -10.02 -20.23 -7.47
C ARG A 111 -10.03 -19.34 -6.23
N TYR A 112 -9.15 -19.62 -5.29
CA TYR A 112 -9.08 -18.89 -4.04
C TYR A 112 -8.33 -17.56 -4.17
N PHE A 113 -7.24 -17.52 -4.91
CA PHE A 113 -6.40 -16.33 -5.03
C PHE A 113 -6.75 -15.42 -6.20
N TRP A 114 -7.62 -15.87 -7.12
CA TRP A 114 -8.01 -15.06 -8.26
C TRP A 114 -8.72 -13.77 -7.82
N GLY A 115 -8.20 -12.63 -8.28
CA GLY A 115 -8.80 -11.32 -8.01
C GLY A 115 -8.60 -10.80 -6.58
N ILE A 116 -7.68 -11.38 -5.80
CA ILE A 116 -7.27 -10.78 -4.53
C ILE A 116 -6.22 -9.71 -4.82
N ASP A 117 -6.60 -8.46 -4.61
CA ASP A 117 -5.68 -7.33 -4.76
C ASP A 117 -4.49 -7.45 -3.80
N GLY A 118 -3.29 -7.24 -4.35
CA GLY A 118 -2.04 -7.28 -3.57
C GLY A 118 -1.36 -8.66 -3.51
N VAL A 119 -2.02 -9.72 -3.97
CA VAL A 119 -1.38 -11.04 -4.16
C VAL A 119 -0.89 -11.17 -5.60
N PHE A 120 0.41 -11.09 -5.81
CA PHE A 120 1.02 -11.19 -7.14
C PHE A 120 1.34 -12.61 -7.55
N SER A 121 1.75 -13.43 -6.60
CA SER A 121 2.06 -14.84 -6.82
C SER A 121 1.78 -15.64 -5.58
N TYR A 122 1.58 -16.93 -5.76
CA TYR A 122 1.43 -17.90 -4.70
C TYR A 122 2.23 -19.16 -5.03
N HIS A 123 2.72 -19.82 -4.00
CA HIS A 123 3.51 -21.04 -4.11
C HIS A 123 2.98 -22.05 -3.10
N MET A 124 2.92 -23.30 -3.52
CA MET A 124 2.57 -24.40 -2.66
C MET A 124 3.65 -25.48 -2.76
N TYR A 125 4.14 -25.90 -1.62
CA TYR A 125 5.15 -26.94 -1.48
C TYR A 125 4.59 -28.06 -0.63
N THR A 126 4.66 -29.28 -1.14
CA THR A 126 4.33 -30.50 -0.42
C THR A 126 5.43 -31.52 -0.69
N ASP A 127 5.37 -32.67 -0.04
CA ASP A 127 6.35 -33.75 -0.26
C ASP A 127 6.41 -34.23 -1.71
N TYR A 128 5.29 -34.17 -2.43
CA TYR A 128 5.19 -34.70 -3.79
C TYR A 128 4.90 -33.63 -4.85
N TYR A 129 4.31 -32.52 -4.47
CA TYR A 129 3.83 -31.51 -5.38
C TYR A 129 4.55 -30.19 -5.16
N LEU A 130 4.93 -29.58 -6.25
CA LEU A 130 5.49 -28.23 -6.27
C LEU A 130 4.73 -27.41 -7.28
N MET A 131 4.05 -26.37 -6.82
CA MET A 131 3.21 -25.57 -7.66
C MET A 131 3.47 -24.08 -7.42
N ALA A 132 3.56 -23.34 -8.52
CA ALA A 132 3.61 -21.89 -8.51
C ALA A 132 2.54 -21.34 -9.45
N GLY A 133 1.87 -20.30 -9.00
CA GLY A 133 0.89 -19.58 -9.80
C GLY A 133 1.09 -18.07 -9.68
N ASN A 134 0.64 -17.37 -10.70
CA ASN A 134 0.58 -15.91 -10.70
C ASN A 134 -0.86 -15.48 -10.59
N ASN A 135 -1.14 -14.61 -9.66
CA ASN A 135 -2.35 -13.83 -9.66
C ASN A 135 -2.11 -12.63 -10.60
N ILE A 136 -2.41 -12.84 -11.88
CA ILE A 136 -2.22 -11.78 -12.89
C ILE A 136 -3.40 -10.83 -12.77
N ASP A 137 -3.20 -9.72 -12.09
CA ASP A 137 -4.01 -8.54 -12.37
C ASP A 137 -3.67 -8.10 -13.81
N ARG A 138 -4.66 -8.19 -14.70
CA ARG A 138 -4.53 -7.86 -16.12
C ARG A 138 -4.08 -6.42 -16.37
N THR A 139 -4.05 -5.57 -15.34
CA THR A 139 -3.62 -4.19 -15.41
C THR A 139 -2.09 -4.03 -15.34
N ILE A 140 -1.37 -5.07 -14.88
CA ILE A 140 0.09 -5.03 -14.80
C ILE A 140 0.66 -5.94 -15.90
N SER A 141 0.79 -5.40 -17.09
CA SER A 141 1.31 -6.12 -18.28
C SER A 141 2.78 -6.53 -18.19
N SER A 142 3.44 -6.30 -17.08
CA SER A 142 4.84 -6.62 -16.81
C SER A 142 5.06 -7.63 -15.68
N ALA A 143 4.01 -8.34 -15.25
CA ALA A 143 4.17 -9.38 -14.24
C ALA A 143 5.12 -10.47 -14.78
N LYS A 144 6.32 -10.55 -14.20
CA LYS A 144 7.23 -11.66 -14.45
C LYS A 144 6.50 -12.96 -14.10
N PRO A 145 6.70 -14.05 -14.86
CA PRO A 145 6.14 -15.34 -14.48
C PRO A 145 6.55 -15.69 -13.06
N ALA A 146 5.69 -16.39 -12.33
CA ALA A 146 6.02 -16.86 -10.98
C ALA A 146 7.36 -17.57 -11.03
N MET A 147 8.29 -17.12 -10.22
CA MET A 147 9.62 -17.65 -10.23
C MET A 147 9.58 -19.03 -9.61
N TYR A 148 9.96 -20.04 -10.40
CA TYR A 148 10.06 -21.41 -9.91
C TYR A 148 11.22 -21.52 -8.93
N VAL A 149 10.91 -21.93 -7.70
CA VAL A 149 11.91 -22.20 -6.67
C VAL A 149 11.99 -23.71 -6.49
N PRO A 150 13.13 -24.34 -6.74
CA PRO A 150 13.32 -25.76 -6.50
C PRO A 150 13.03 -26.14 -5.04
N HIS A 151 12.46 -27.32 -4.81
CA HIS A 151 12.07 -27.80 -3.48
C HIS A 151 13.23 -27.76 -2.47
N ASP A 152 14.42 -28.16 -2.88
CA ASP A 152 15.60 -28.18 -2.01
C ASP A 152 16.01 -26.79 -1.52
N TYR A 153 15.85 -25.78 -2.36
CA TYR A 153 16.07 -24.38 -1.96
C TYR A 153 15.01 -23.90 -1.00
N PHE A 154 13.74 -24.28 -1.23
CA PHE A 154 12.66 -23.90 -0.32
C PHE A 154 12.84 -24.51 1.07
N VAL A 155 13.13 -25.80 1.18
CA VAL A 155 13.33 -26.51 2.48
C VAL A 155 14.45 -25.88 3.31
N ASN A 156 15.49 -25.36 2.65
CA ASN A 156 16.60 -24.67 3.32
C ASN A 156 16.36 -23.16 3.53
N SER A 157 15.24 -22.64 3.06
CA SER A 157 14.95 -21.22 3.13
C SER A 157 14.48 -20.77 4.51
N MET A 158 14.64 -19.46 4.78
CA MET A 158 14.09 -18.81 5.98
C MET A 158 12.55 -18.92 6.03
N LEU A 159 11.87 -18.99 4.88
CA LEU A 159 10.41 -19.16 4.83
C LEU A 159 9.97 -20.51 5.37
N HIS A 160 10.64 -21.58 4.98
CA HIS A 160 10.35 -22.91 5.48
C HIS A 160 10.59 -23.00 6.99
N GLN A 161 11.68 -22.40 7.48
CA GLN A 161 11.95 -22.32 8.90
C GLN A 161 10.87 -21.53 9.65
N ALA A 162 10.47 -20.37 9.13
CA ALA A 162 9.41 -19.56 9.71
C ALA A 162 8.06 -20.32 9.73
N ALA A 163 7.70 -20.99 8.62
CA ALA A 163 6.48 -21.79 8.53
C ALA A 163 6.50 -22.96 9.53
N SER A 164 7.62 -23.64 9.66
CA SER A 164 7.79 -24.74 10.61
C SER A 164 7.67 -24.29 12.07
N CYS A 165 8.19 -23.10 12.40
CA CYS A 165 8.03 -22.51 13.72
C CYS A 165 6.58 -22.01 13.97
N GLY A 166 5.82 -21.74 12.92
CA GLY A 166 4.44 -21.26 13.00
C GLY A 166 3.46 -22.31 13.54
N ASN A 167 3.84 -23.59 13.55
CA ASN A 167 3.05 -24.70 14.08
C ASN A 167 1.61 -24.72 13.53
N GLY A 168 1.48 -24.58 12.22
CA GLY A 168 0.19 -24.55 11.49
C GLY A 168 -0.54 -23.19 11.54
N LYS A 169 0.05 -22.17 12.13
CA LYS A 169 -0.51 -20.81 12.09
C LYS A 169 0.03 -20.03 10.90
N LEU A 170 -0.76 -19.07 10.42
CA LEU A 170 -0.31 -18.13 9.42
C LEU A 170 0.86 -17.30 9.96
N VAL A 171 1.95 -17.24 9.18
CA VAL A 171 3.13 -16.47 9.53
C VAL A 171 3.34 -15.38 8.49
N TRP A 172 3.32 -14.12 8.93
CA TRP A 172 3.67 -12.98 8.11
C TRP A 172 5.18 -12.78 8.11
N TYR A 173 5.75 -12.72 6.91
CA TYR A 173 7.18 -12.51 6.73
C TYR A 173 7.46 -11.13 6.12
N PRO A 174 8.44 -10.38 6.61
CA PRO A 174 8.76 -9.05 6.07
C PRO A 174 9.29 -9.17 4.64
N THR A 175 9.24 -8.05 3.91
CA THR A 175 9.79 -7.96 2.56
C THR A 175 11.28 -8.34 2.55
N TYR A 176 11.67 -9.19 1.64
CA TYR A 176 13.04 -9.68 1.45
C TYR A 176 13.43 -9.62 -0.03
N SER A 177 14.74 -9.59 -0.30
CA SER A 177 15.24 -9.80 -1.65
C SER A 177 15.31 -11.30 -1.95
N TYR A 178 15.09 -11.66 -3.22
CA TYR A 178 15.22 -13.05 -3.66
C TYR A 178 16.62 -13.63 -3.35
N GLU A 179 17.66 -12.85 -3.59
CA GLU A 179 19.05 -13.23 -3.31
C GLU A 179 19.30 -13.48 -1.81
N ALA A 180 18.67 -12.72 -0.93
CA ALA A 180 18.80 -12.91 0.51
C ALA A 180 18.08 -14.19 1.00
N MET A 181 17.13 -14.68 0.24
CA MET A 181 16.34 -15.86 0.63
C MET A 181 16.92 -17.16 0.11
N TYR A 182 17.46 -17.18 -1.09
CA TYR A 182 17.85 -18.37 -1.84
C TYR A 182 19.33 -18.36 -2.26
N GLY A 183 20.05 -17.25 -2.00
CA GLY A 183 21.50 -17.12 -2.29
C GLY A 183 22.31 -17.75 -1.25
#